data_6eb6286d0bfc9c5ff8c554078554edbc
#
_entry.id   6eb6286d0bfc9c5ff8c554078554edbc
#
_cell.length_a   1.000
_cell.length_b   1.000
_cell.length_c   1.000
_cell.angle_alpha   90.00
_cell.angle_beta   90.00
_cell.angle_gamma   90.00
#
_symmetry.space_group_name_H-M   'P 1'
#
loop_
_entity.id
_entity.type
_entity.pdbx_description
1 polymer ?
#
loop_
_entity_poly.entity_id
_entity_poly.type
_entity_poly.pdbx_seq_one_letter_code
_entity_poly.pdbx_strand_id
1 'polypeptide(L)'
;MSEEIKNQQAAEPEALTETEINEQMQVRINKMHQIEEKGWKPFGHKFEWTHHAQDIADQFEELTANETVVRLSGRVMAIRGHGKTCFVDLMDKTGRIQLYVRKDALGEENYTLIKLMDIGDIIGVAGTVFRTHMGELSVKAVALELLSKSLRPLPEKWHGLKDVEMRYRQRYVDLIVNPEVRRTFVLRSQIIKSVREILDGRDFLEVETPIMHSIAGGAAARPFITYHNALDMQLYMRIAPELYLKRLIVGGMERVYELGRVFRNEGIDIKHNPEFTMVEIYQAYADYNDLMHLTETIVSQTAQKVLGTMKISYEGQEIDLTPPWNRMTMIEAVAKYTGQDFSGIKDLDEARKMADAINVPYEKTFGIGKIINACFEEHVEEKLIQPTFITGHPKEISPLAKSSEADPEITDRFEGFIYAREICNGFSELNDPIDQRERFQKQVEDRAAGDDEAHMMDDDFVTALEYGLPPTGGLGIGIDRLVMFLTDSSSIRDVIFFPHMRHKVQ
;
A
#
# COMPACT_ATOMS: atom_id res chain seq x y z
N MET A 1 16.75 -49.33 -30.04
CA MET A 1 17.78 -48.68 -29.22
C MET A 1 17.30 -47.25 -29.00
N SER A 2 16.54 -47.07 -27.94
CA SER A 2 15.97 -45.81 -27.49
C SER A 2 16.81 -45.31 -26.34
N GLU A 3 17.54 -44.20 -26.55
CA GLU A 3 18.29 -43.54 -25.52
C GLU A 3 17.35 -42.85 -24.52
N GLU A 4 17.33 -43.33 -23.30
CA GLU A 4 16.78 -42.68 -22.14
C GLU A 4 17.67 -41.47 -21.78
N ILE A 5 17.19 -40.27 -22.13
CA ILE A 5 17.75 -39.02 -21.59
C ILE A 5 17.28 -38.91 -20.14
N LYS A 6 18.18 -39.24 -19.22
CA LYS A 6 17.99 -38.97 -17.79
C LYS A 6 17.98 -37.47 -17.56
N ASN A 7 16.79 -36.94 -17.32
CA ASN A 7 16.60 -35.61 -16.75
C ASN A 7 17.13 -35.61 -15.30
N GLN A 8 18.36 -35.20 -15.10
CA GLN A 8 18.83 -34.81 -13.78
C GLN A 8 18.26 -33.42 -13.48
N GLN A 9 17.13 -33.36 -12.79
CA GLN A 9 16.73 -32.18 -12.07
C GLN A 9 17.82 -31.89 -11.05
N ALA A 10 18.55 -30.79 -11.24
CA ALA A 10 19.44 -30.26 -10.23
C ALA A 10 18.60 -29.95 -8.97
N ALA A 11 18.94 -30.56 -7.84
CA ALA A 11 18.32 -30.29 -6.57
C ALA A 11 18.44 -28.80 -6.28
N GLU A 12 17.31 -28.17 -5.97
CA GLU A 12 17.31 -26.77 -5.51
C GLU A 12 18.12 -26.69 -4.21
N PRO A 13 19.07 -25.72 -4.09
CA PRO A 13 19.80 -25.54 -2.83
C PRO A 13 18.82 -25.15 -1.74
N GLU A 14 18.81 -25.90 -0.65
CA GLU A 14 18.01 -25.63 0.54
C GLU A 14 18.45 -24.32 1.20
N ALA A 15 17.50 -23.58 1.80
CA ALA A 15 17.82 -22.40 2.60
C ALA A 15 18.72 -22.79 3.79
N LEU A 16 19.71 -21.94 4.11
CA LEU A 16 20.62 -22.18 5.21
C LEU A 16 19.87 -22.45 6.52
N THR A 17 20.24 -23.48 7.22
CA THR A 17 19.72 -23.78 8.57
C THR A 17 20.19 -22.73 9.57
N GLU A 18 19.50 -22.61 10.70
CA GLU A 18 19.87 -21.68 11.78
C GLU A 18 21.28 -21.95 12.32
N THR A 19 21.69 -23.20 12.35
CA THR A 19 23.06 -23.62 12.74
C THR A 19 24.09 -23.10 11.73
N GLU A 20 23.88 -23.29 10.45
CA GLU A 20 24.78 -22.79 9.37
C GLU A 20 24.85 -21.26 9.36
N ILE A 21 23.72 -20.58 9.61
CA ILE A 21 23.69 -19.12 9.76
C ILE A 21 24.57 -18.68 10.94
N ASN A 22 24.48 -19.36 12.08
CA ASN A 22 25.24 -19.03 13.27
C ASN A 22 26.75 -19.28 13.06
N GLU A 23 27.13 -20.36 12.38
CA GLU A 23 28.53 -20.63 12.00
C GLU A 23 29.08 -19.54 11.06
N GLN A 24 28.34 -19.14 10.04
CA GLN A 24 28.74 -18.06 9.17
C GLN A 24 28.83 -16.71 9.89
N MET A 25 27.92 -16.44 10.83
CA MET A 25 28.00 -15.24 11.68
C MET A 25 29.28 -15.24 12.51
N GLN A 26 29.67 -16.38 13.10
CA GLN A 26 30.91 -16.47 13.87
C GLN A 26 32.15 -16.20 13.01
N VAL A 27 32.19 -16.72 11.77
CA VAL A 27 33.26 -16.42 10.83
C VAL A 27 33.35 -14.92 10.53
N ARG A 28 32.21 -14.26 10.33
CA ARG A 28 32.14 -12.81 10.06
C ARG A 28 32.54 -11.96 11.28
N ILE A 29 32.18 -12.39 12.49
CA ILE A 29 32.64 -11.78 13.75
C ILE A 29 34.17 -11.90 13.87
N ASN A 30 34.73 -13.05 13.57
CA ASN A 30 36.18 -13.23 13.60
C ASN A 30 36.89 -12.31 12.57
N LYS A 31 36.32 -12.16 11.36
CA LYS A 31 36.82 -11.19 10.36
C LYS A 31 36.70 -9.73 10.86
N MET A 32 35.62 -9.42 11.57
CA MET A 32 35.41 -8.10 12.17
C MET A 32 36.55 -7.79 13.17
N HIS A 33 36.88 -8.71 14.06
CA HIS A 33 38.03 -8.54 14.97
C HIS A 33 39.35 -8.38 14.24
N GLN A 34 39.58 -9.13 13.14
CA GLN A 34 40.78 -8.94 12.32
C GLN A 34 40.85 -7.56 11.66
N ILE A 35 39.71 -6.95 11.34
CA ILE A 35 39.60 -5.59 10.83
C ILE A 35 39.99 -4.60 11.93
N GLU A 36 39.49 -4.79 13.16
CA GLU A 36 39.83 -3.97 14.33
C GLU A 36 41.31 -4.05 14.70
N GLU A 37 41.90 -5.25 14.70
CA GLU A 37 43.33 -5.49 14.95
C GLU A 37 44.26 -4.75 13.97
N LYS A 38 43.75 -4.49 12.75
CA LYS A 38 44.48 -3.67 11.75
C LYS A 38 44.25 -2.17 11.89
N GLY A 39 43.52 -1.74 12.91
CA GLY A 39 43.19 -0.34 13.15
C GLY A 39 42.08 0.22 12.27
N TRP A 40 41.42 -0.63 11.47
CA TRP A 40 40.25 -0.22 10.71
C TRP A 40 38.96 -0.32 11.53
N LYS A 41 37.96 0.49 11.17
CA LYS A 41 36.67 0.50 11.85
C LYS A 41 35.69 -0.39 11.09
N PRO A 42 35.15 -1.46 11.69
CA PRO A 42 34.14 -2.30 11.04
C PRO A 42 32.78 -1.58 10.89
N PHE A 43 32.55 -0.54 11.69
CA PHE A 43 31.39 0.36 11.62
C PHE A 43 31.90 1.78 11.51
N GLY A 44 31.83 2.32 10.30
CA GLY A 44 32.37 3.62 9.92
C GLY A 44 31.51 4.80 10.33
N HIS A 45 31.88 5.95 9.86
CA HIS A 45 31.18 7.21 10.07
C HIS A 45 30.53 7.71 8.77
N LYS A 46 30.22 9.02 8.70
CA LYS A 46 29.73 9.69 7.50
C LYS A 46 30.70 9.47 6.33
N PHE A 47 30.16 9.04 5.20
CA PHE A 47 30.86 8.96 3.92
C PHE A 47 30.25 9.99 2.96
N GLU A 48 31.11 10.79 2.34
CA GLU A 48 30.70 11.80 1.36
C GLU A 48 30.77 11.18 -0.03
N TRP A 49 29.62 10.88 -0.59
CA TRP A 49 29.47 10.42 -1.96
C TRP A 49 29.21 11.58 -2.91
N THR A 50 29.58 11.44 -4.18
CA THR A 50 29.33 12.40 -5.25
C THR A 50 28.30 11.93 -6.26
N HIS A 51 28.27 10.62 -6.55
CA HIS A 51 27.42 10.02 -7.57
C HIS A 51 26.80 8.73 -7.06
N HIS A 52 25.61 8.43 -7.59
CA HIS A 52 25.01 7.08 -7.53
C HIS A 52 25.30 6.30 -8.80
N ALA A 53 24.98 5.00 -8.80
CA ALA A 53 25.22 4.12 -9.94
C ALA A 53 24.56 4.62 -11.23
N GLN A 54 23.32 5.14 -11.16
CA GLN A 54 22.62 5.69 -12.31
C GLN A 54 23.23 7.01 -12.77
N ASP A 55 23.64 7.90 -11.88
CA ASP A 55 24.30 9.15 -12.25
C ASP A 55 25.59 8.87 -13.05
N ILE A 56 26.35 7.84 -12.67
CA ILE A 56 27.54 7.39 -13.38
C ILE A 56 27.18 6.85 -14.76
N ALA A 57 26.08 6.12 -14.90
CA ALA A 57 25.62 5.61 -16.17
C ALA A 57 25.20 6.73 -17.14
N ASP A 58 24.46 7.70 -16.61
CA ASP A 58 23.94 8.84 -17.39
C ASP A 58 25.05 9.83 -17.82
N GLN A 59 26.09 10.00 -16.99
CA GLN A 59 27.19 10.95 -17.22
C GLN A 59 28.50 10.26 -17.68
N PHE A 60 28.44 9.01 -18.13
CA PHE A 60 29.61 8.18 -18.40
C PHE A 60 30.64 8.83 -19.32
N GLU A 61 30.20 9.41 -20.44
CA GLU A 61 31.09 10.02 -21.46
C GLU A 61 31.84 11.24 -20.87
N GLU A 62 31.14 12.09 -20.10
CA GLU A 62 31.72 13.26 -19.46
C GLU A 62 32.73 12.86 -18.37
N LEU A 63 32.32 11.93 -17.49
CA LEU A 63 33.16 11.46 -16.39
C LEU A 63 34.44 10.77 -16.89
N THR A 64 34.33 10.04 -18.02
CA THR A 64 35.46 9.37 -18.64
C THR A 64 36.40 10.38 -19.31
N ALA A 65 35.86 11.32 -20.10
CA ALA A 65 36.65 12.33 -20.82
C ALA A 65 37.48 13.22 -19.87
N ASN A 66 36.89 13.53 -18.70
CA ASN A 66 37.52 14.39 -17.68
C ASN A 66 38.34 13.60 -16.64
N GLU A 67 38.46 12.28 -16.77
CA GLU A 67 39.05 11.39 -15.75
C GLU A 67 38.57 11.68 -14.32
N THR A 68 37.26 12.00 -14.20
CA THR A 68 36.68 12.44 -12.93
C THR A 68 36.70 11.30 -11.91
N VAL A 69 37.22 11.59 -10.72
CA VAL A 69 37.16 10.66 -9.59
C VAL A 69 35.79 10.75 -8.94
N VAL A 70 34.98 9.70 -9.13
CA VAL A 70 33.69 9.58 -8.47
C VAL A 70 33.82 8.92 -7.10
N ARG A 71 32.95 9.31 -6.18
CA ARG A 71 32.80 8.69 -4.85
C ARG A 71 31.40 8.14 -4.73
N LEU A 72 31.28 6.84 -4.45
CA LEU A 72 29.98 6.17 -4.32
C LEU A 72 29.99 5.21 -3.12
N SER A 73 28.84 4.92 -2.57
CA SER A 73 28.68 3.97 -1.47
C SER A 73 27.51 3.03 -1.75
N GLY A 74 27.59 1.82 -1.23
CA GLY A 74 26.53 0.84 -1.43
C GLY A 74 26.82 -0.47 -0.72
N ARG A 75 25.93 -1.42 -0.92
CA ARG A 75 26.03 -2.78 -0.39
C ARG A 75 26.72 -3.69 -1.38
N VAL A 76 27.67 -4.47 -0.89
CA VAL A 76 28.35 -5.52 -1.62
C VAL A 76 27.39 -6.68 -1.91
N MET A 77 27.12 -6.93 -3.18
CA MET A 77 26.18 -7.99 -3.61
C MET A 77 26.90 -9.20 -4.21
N ALA A 78 28.14 -9.04 -4.67
CA ALA A 78 29.01 -10.14 -5.11
C ALA A 78 30.47 -9.74 -5.02
N ILE A 79 31.31 -10.71 -4.77
CA ILE A 79 32.77 -10.58 -4.82
C ILE A 79 33.30 -11.70 -5.69
N ARG A 80 34.05 -11.37 -6.78
CA ARG A 80 34.66 -12.31 -7.69
C ARG A 80 36.13 -11.93 -7.82
N GLY A 81 37.04 -12.73 -7.27
CA GLY A 81 38.45 -12.41 -7.23
C GLY A 81 39.32 -13.50 -7.82
N HIS A 82 40.37 -13.12 -8.59
CA HIS A 82 41.44 -13.99 -8.99
C HIS A 82 42.77 -13.26 -8.79
N GLY A 83 43.59 -13.80 -7.87
CA GLY A 83 44.97 -13.34 -7.65
C GLY A 83 45.05 -11.89 -7.14
N LYS A 84 45.53 -10.98 -7.99
CA LYS A 84 45.76 -9.56 -7.67
C LYS A 84 44.60 -8.63 -8.07
N THR A 85 43.50 -9.20 -8.59
CA THR A 85 42.37 -8.46 -9.14
C THR A 85 41.06 -9.00 -8.55
N CYS A 86 40.14 -8.11 -8.22
CA CYS A 86 38.84 -8.45 -7.71
C CYS A 86 37.77 -7.57 -8.36
N PHE A 87 36.66 -8.19 -8.72
CA PHE A 87 35.44 -7.49 -9.13
C PHE A 87 34.42 -7.54 -7.98
N VAL A 88 33.84 -6.42 -7.64
CA VAL A 88 32.81 -6.30 -6.60
C VAL A 88 31.58 -5.68 -7.22
N ASP A 89 30.44 -6.35 -7.10
CA ASP A 89 29.15 -5.74 -7.47
C ASP A 89 28.65 -4.95 -6.29
N LEU A 90 28.51 -3.65 -6.47
CA LEU A 90 27.99 -2.71 -5.48
C LEU A 90 26.57 -2.33 -5.86
N MET A 91 25.65 -2.34 -4.88
CA MET A 91 24.26 -1.91 -5.06
C MET A 91 23.96 -0.70 -4.18
N ASP A 92 23.48 0.37 -4.79
CA ASP A 92 22.95 1.54 -4.10
C ASP A 92 21.43 1.69 -4.28
N LYS A 93 20.89 2.87 -4.01
CA LYS A 93 19.44 3.15 -4.15
C LYS A 93 18.98 3.17 -5.61
N THR A 94 19.87 3.42 -6.58
CA THR A 94 19.56 3.60 -8.00
C THR A 94 19.81 2.36 -8.83
N GLY A 95 20.72 1.48 -8.40
CA GLY A 95 21.04 0.27 -9.16
C GLY A 95 22.34 -0.39 -8.73
N ARG A 96 22.86 -1.20 -9.65
CA ARG A 96 24.14 -1.90 -9.47
C ARG A 96 25.22 -1.29 -10.35
N ILE A 97 26.44 -1.27 -9.82
CA ILE A 97 27.64 -0.93 -10.55
C ILE A 97 28.77 -1.89 -10.19
N GLN A 98 29.61 -2.22 -11.15
CA GLN A 98 30.77 -3.06 -10.90
C GLN A 98 31.96 -2.20 -10.45
N LEU A 99 32.67 -2.65 -9.43
CA LEU A 99 33.95 -2.11 -9.02
C LEU A 99 35.06 -3.02 -9.54
N TYR A 100 36.09 -2.46 -10.17
CA TYR A 100 37.30 -3.11 -10.55
C TYR A 100 38.41 -2.73 -9.57
N VAL A 101 38.81 -3.69 -8.74
CA VAL A 101 39.77 -3.48 -7.65
C VAL A 101 41.08 -4.23 -7.97
N ARG A 102 42.17 -3.49 -8.00
CA ARG A 102 43.53 -4.03 -8.22
C ARG A 102 44.40 -3.79 -7.02
N LYS A 103 45.23 -4.77 -6.67
CA LYS A 103 46.18 -4.70 -5.55
C LYS A 103 47.21 -3.58 -5.71
N ASP A 104 47.70 -3.36 -6.94
CA ASP A 104 48.68 -2.32 -7.25
C ASP A 104 48.11 -0.89 -7.21
N ALA A 105 46.81 -0.73 -7.52
CA ALA A 105 46.16 0.56 -7.48
C ALA A 105 45.67 0.94 -6.05
N LEU A 106 45.19 -0.04 -5.30
CA LEU A 106 44.64 0.17 -3.96
C LEU A 106 45.71 0.14 -2.85
N GLY A 107 46.87 -0.48 -3.15
CA GLY A 107 47.90 -0.79 -2.16
C GLY A 107 47.64 -2.12 -1.43
N GLU A 108 48.73 -2.73 -0.90
CA GLU A 108 48.68 -4.06 -0.30
C GLU A 108 47.80 -4.11 0.97
N GLU A 109 47.92 -3.07 1.77
CA GLU A 109 47.14 -2.95 3.01
C GLU A 109 45.64 -2.87 2.75
N ASN A 110 45.19 -1.91 1.95
CA ASN A 110 43.78 -1.74 1.62
C ASN A 110 43.21 -2.93 0.82
N TYR A 111 44.04 -3.58 0.01
CA TYR A 111 43.63 -4.83 -0.69
C TYR A 111 43.36 -5.99 0.30
N THR A 112 43.96 -5.96 1.48
CA THR A 112 43.69 -6.93 2.54
C THR A 112 42.25 -6.78 3.08
N LEU A 113 41.71 -5.56 3.12
CA LEU A 113 40.33 -5.32 3.51
C LEU A 113 39.33 -6.08 2.63
N ILE A 114 39.60 -6.18 1.30
CA ILE A 114 38.77 -6.94 0.36
C ILE A 114 38.62 -8.41 0.79
N LYS A 115 39.69 -9.01 1.34
CA LYS A 115 39.68 -10.41 1.80
C LYS A 115 38.87 -10.63 3.07
N LEU A 116 38.68 -9.58 3.87
CA LEU A 116 37.92 -9.59 5.10
C LEU A 116 36.47 -9.16 4.88
N MET A 117 36.17 -8.63 3.69
CA MET A 117 34.81 -8.28 3.31
C MET A 117 33.96 -9.52 3.01
N ASP A 118 32.66 -9.36 3.22
CA ASP A 118 31.65 -10.36 2.89
C ASP A 118 30.52 -9.74 2.07
N ILE A 119 29.77 -10.59 1.37
CA ILE A 119 28.51 -10.18 0.73
C ILE A 119 27.57 -9.65 1.82
N GLY A 120 27.01 -8.47 1.57
CA GLY A 120 26.17 -7.75 2.53
C GLY A 120 26.86 -6.56 3.20
N ASP A 121 28.20 -6.48 3.22
CA ASP A 121 28.94 -5.35 3.74
C ASP A 121 28.56 -4.05 3.00
N ILE A 122 28.58 -2.91 3.71
CA ILE A 122 28.40 -1.60 3.11
C ILE A 122 29.77 -0.93 3.02
N ILE A 123 30.12 -0.46 1.83
CA ILE A 123 31.41 0.15 1.54
C ILE A 123 31.26 1.51 0.86
N GLY A 124 32.26 2.37 1.06
CA GLY A 124 32.52 3.54 0.24
C GLY A 124 33.71 3.28 -0.68
N VAL A 125 33.67 3.81 -1.90
CA VAL A 125 34.73 3.66 -2.90
C VAL A 125 34.94 4.99 -3.61
N ALA A 126 36.20 5.28 -3.95
CA ALA A 126 36.54 6.35 -4.87
C ALA A 126 37.30 5.76 -6.06
N GLY A 127 37.06 6.25 -7.28
CA GLY A 127 37.72 5.76 -8.47
C GLY A 127 37.28 6.46 -9.75
N THR A 128 37.88 6.10 -10.87
CA THR A 128 37.52 6.59 -12.20
C THR A 128 36.65 5.57 -12.94
N VAL A 129 35.77 6.08 -13.80
CA VAL A 129 34.84 5.23 -14.55
C VAL A 129 35.45 4.72 -15.84
N PHE A 130 35.08 3.51 -16.24
CA PHE A 130 35.50 2.91 -17.52
C PHE A 130 34.52 1.79 -17.93
N ARG A 131 34.63 1.33 -19.18
CA ARG A 131 33.99 0.08 -19.62
C ARG A 131 35.01 -1.04 -19.73
N THR A 132 34.65 -2.20 -19.23
CA THR A 132 35.47 -3.41 -19.42
C THR A 132 35.47 -3.85 -20.89
N HIS A 133 36.34 -4.77 -21.26
CA HIS A 133 36.35 -5.37 -22.62
C HIS A 133 35.01 -6.02 -23.01
N MET A 134 34.23 -6.45 -22.03
CA MET A 134 32.91 -7.04 -22.24
C MET A 134 31.77 -5.97 -22.23
N GLY A 135 32.14 -4.68 -22.18
CA GLY A 135 31.19 -3.57 -22.21
C GLY A 135 30.58 -3.20 -20.86
N GLU A 136 30.95 -3.88 -19.77
CA GLU A 136 30.39 -3.62 -18.42
C GLU A 136 30.87 -2.27 -17.87
N LEU A 137 29.92 -1.41 -17.42
CA LEU A 137 30.24 -0.16 -16.76
C LEU A 137 30.84 -0.41 -15.37
N SER A 138 32.02 0.12 -15.15
CA SER A 138 32.81 -0.19 -13.96
C SER A 138 33.53 1.02 -13.40
N VAL A 139 33.78 1.01 -12.09
CA VAL A 139 34.61 2.00 -11.37
C VAL A 139 35.95 1.32 -11.04
N LYS A 140 37.05 1.88 -11.53
CA LYS A 140 38.41 1.49 -11.17
C LYS A 140 38.75 2.11 -9.82
N ALA A 141 38.67 1.30 -8.77
CA ALA A 141 38.84 1.75 -7.41
C ALA A 141 40.30 2.18 -7.12
N VAL A 142 40.45 3.38 -6.56
CA VAL A 142 41.73 3.92 -6.05
C VAL A 142 41.71 4.06 -4.52
N ALA A 143 40.53 4.12 -3.92
CA ALA A 143 40.34 4.08 -2.46
C ALA A 143 39.08 3.27 -2.12
N LEU A 144 39.11 2.60 -0.97
CA LEU A 144 38.00 1.80 -0.47
C LEU A 144 37.96 1.89 1.06
N GLU A 145 36.74 2.03 1.59
CA GLU A 145 36.47 2.16 3.02
C GLU A 145 35.31 1.25 3.41
N LEU A 146 35.45 0.51 4.52
CA LEU A 146 34.34 -0.24 5.10
C LEU A 146 33.46 0.71 5.93
N LEU A 147 32.18 0.80 5.59
CA LEU A 147 31.23 1.65 6.28
C LEU A 147 30.38 0.87 7.29
N SER A 148 30.08 -0.39 7.00
CA SER A 148 29.37 -1.26 7.95
C SER A 148 29.61 -2.74 7.60
N LYS A 149 30.07 -3.51 8.57
CA LYS A 149 30.22 -4.96 8.47
C LYS A 149 28.89 -5.65 8.63
N SER A 150 28.54 -6.48 7.67
CA SER A 150 27.34 -7.33 7.73
C SER A 150 27.69 -8.63 8.47
N LEU A 151 27.17 -8.80 9.68
CA LEU A 151 27.45 -10.00 10.49
C LEU A 151 26.55 -11.19 10.11
N ARG A 152 25.32 -10.95 9.65
CA ARG A 152 24.42 -12.01 9.20
C ARG A 152 24.51 -12.19 7.69
N PRO A 153 24.61 -13.43 7.17
CA PRO A 153 24.62 -13.67 5.72
C PRO A 153 23.28 -13.27 5.10
N LEU A 154 23.31 -12.76 3.88
CA LEU A 154 22.11 -12.60 3.06
C LEU A 154 21.62 -13.96 2.58
N PRO A 155 20.31 -14.16 2.35
CA PRO A 155 19.79 -15.35 1.68
C PRO A 155 20.47 -15.55 0.32
N GLU A 156 20.57 -16.80 -0.12
CA GLU A 156 21.28 -17.12 -1.36
C GLU A 156 20.70 -16.40 -2.59
N LYS A 157 21.62 -15.93 -3.44
CA LYS A 157 21.38 -15.01 -4.55
C LYS A 157 20.42 -15.51 -5.63
N TRP A 158 20.31 -16.84 -5.78
CA TRP A 158 19.59 -17.46 -6.90
C TRP A 158 18.11 -17.69 -6.63
N HIS A 159 17.67 -17.63 -5.36
CA HIS A 159 16.31 -17.92 -4.98
C HIS A 159 15.62 -16.78 -4.22
N GLY A 160 16.36 -15.73 -3.83
CA GLY A 160 15.83 -14.63 -3.02
C GLY A 160 15.25 -15.16 -1.71
N LEU A 161 14.51 -14.30 -1.01
CA LEU A 161 13.67 -14.72 0.11
C LEU A 161 12.32 -15.16 -0.47
N LYS A 162 12.18 -16.47 -0.83
CA LYS A 162 10.96 -17.02 -1.46
C LYS A 162 9.80 -17.20 -0.47
N ASP A 163 10.11 -17.49 0.78
CA ASP A 163 9.09 -17.64 1.82
C ASP A 163 8.39 -16.30 2.05
N VAL A 164 7.12 -16.24 1.65
CA VAL A 164 6.29 -15.02 1.70
C VAL A 164 6.15 -14.51 3.13
N GLU A 165 6.02 -15.41 4.12
CA GLU A 165 5.91 -15.01 5.52
C GLU A 165 7.21 -14.37 6.03
N MET A 166 8.35 -14.95 5.69
CA MET A 166 9.66 -14.39 6.01
C MET A 166 9.91 -13.04 5.33
N ARG A 167 9.44 -12.85 4.09
CA ARG A 167 9.51 -11.55 3.39
C ARG A 167 8.79 -10.45 4.17
N TYR A 168 7.61 -10.74 4.70
CA TYR A 168 6.86 -9.77 5.49
C TYR A 168 7.50 -9.51 6.86
N ARG A 169 8.01 -10.55 7.53
CA ARG A 169 8.65 -10.43 8.85
C ARG A 169 10.02 -9.77 8.80
N GLN A 170 10.79 -10.02 7.74
CA GLN A 170 12.12 -9.46 7.52
C GLN A 170 12.16 -8.56 6.28
N ARG A 171 11.25 -7.61 6.22
CA ARG A 171 11.12 -6.69 5.08
C ARG A 171 12.42 -5.99 4.70
N TYR A 172 13.28 -5.70 5.68
CA TYR A 172 14.60 -5.13 5.45
C TYR A 172 15.51 -6.08 4.63
N VAL A 173 15.39 -7.39 4.79
CA VAL A 173 16.09 -8.37 3.95
C VAL A 173 15.46 -8.45 2.57
N ASP A 174 14.12 -8.54 2.51
CA ASP A 174 13.34 -8.55 1.28
C ASP A 174 13.71 -7.36 0.37
N LEU A 175 13.81 -6.14 0.93
CA LEU A 175 14.24 -4.93 0.23
C LEU A 175 15.69 -4.99 -0.29
N ILE A 176 16.55 -5.80 0.32
CA ILE A 176 17.94 -5.99 -0.13
C ILE A 176 18.01 -6.96 -1.30
N VAL A 177 17.27 -8.09 -1.22
CA VAL A 177 17.45 -9.20 -2.14
C VAL A 177 16.45 -9.20 -3.31
N ASN A 178 15.30 -8.55 -3.17
CA ASN A 178 14.23 -8.47 -4.15
C ASN A 178 14.05 -7.02 -4.67
N PRO A 179 14.67 -6.64 -5.80
CA PRO A 179 14.60 -5.27 -6.33
C PRO A 179 13.17 -4.81 -6.68
N GLU A 180 12.32 -5.75 -7.12
CA GLU A 180 10.90 -5.49 -7.45
C GLU A 180 10.12 -4.99 -6.23
N VAL A 181 10.40 -5.53 -5.04
CA VAL A 181 9.76 -5.08 -3.79
C VAL A 181 10.13 -3.62 -3.50
N ARG A 182 11.40 -3.26 -3.69
CA ARG A 182 11.83 -1.86 -3.55
C ARG A 182 11.09 -0.95 -4.53
N ARG A 183 10.92 -1.39 -5.78
CA ARG A 183 10.19 -0.65 -6.81
C ARG A 183 8.74 -0.39 -6.38
N THR A 184 8.04 -1.40 -5.85
CA THR A 184 6.66 -1.26 -5.33
C THR A 184 6.57 -0.14 -4.30
N PHE A 185 7.50 -0.06 -3.35
CA PHE A 185 7.47 0.98 -2.31
C PHE A 185 7.87 2.37 -2.81
N VAL A 186 8.76 2.45 -3.82
CA VAL A 186 9.05 3.73 -4.50
C VAL A 186 7.80 4.21 -5.23
N LEU A 187 7.13 3.33 -5.99
CA LEU A 187 5.88 3.64 -6.68
C LEU A 187 4.78 4.06 -5.69
N ARG A 188 4.64 3.36 -4.56
CA ARG A 188 3.71 3.77 -3.49
C ARG A 188 3.91 5.22 -3.07
N SER A 189 5.15 5.63 -2.83
CA SER A 189 5.46 7.02 -2.45
C SER A 189 5.12 8.01 -3.57
N GLN A 190 5.36 7.63 -4.82
CA GLN A 190 5.01 8.46 -5.99
C GLN A 190 3.49 8.56 -6.19
N ILE A 191 2.76 7.47 -5.97
CA ILE A 191 1.28 7.43 -6.04
C ILE A 191 0.70 8.39 -4.99
N ILE A 192 1.12 8.27 -3.73
CA ILE A 192 0.66 9.16 -2.64
C ILE A 192 0.97 10.63 -2.97
N LYS A 193 2.18 10.91 -3.46
CA LYS A 193 2.55 12.26 -3.88
C LYS A 193 1.66 12.76 -5.03
N SER A 194 1.36 11.90 -6.01
CA SER A 194 0.48 12.26 -7.14
C SER A 194 -0.93 12.60 -6.67
N VAL A 195 -1.50 11.81 -5.75
CA VAL A 195 -2.84 12.08 -5.17
C VAL A 195 -2.87 13.46 -4.50
N ARG A 196 -1.86 13.78 -3.67
CA ARG A 196 -1.75 15.12 -3.06
C ARG A 196 -1.68 16.23 -4.09
N GLU A 197 -0.81 16.12 -5.07
CA GLU A 197 -0.65 17.15 -6.11
C GLU A 197 -1.93 17.36 -6.95
N ILE A 198 -2.74 16.33 -7.15
CA ILE A 198 -4.03 16.43 -7.85
C ILE A 198 -5.05 17.18 -6.99
N LEU A 199 -5.08 16.92 -5.68
CA LEU A 199 -5.99 17.57 -4.74
C LEU A 199 -5.57 19.03 -4.48
N ASP A 200 -4.30 19.27 -4.19
CA ASP A 200 -3.74 20.62 -3.98
C ASP A 200 -3.97 21.51 -5.21
N GLY A 201 -3.79 20.95 -6.42
CA GLY A 201 -4.05 21.64 -7.68
C GLY A 201 -5.54 21.96 -7.95
N ARG A 202 -6.45 21.49 -7.07
CA ARG A 202 -7.90 21.77 -7.09
C ARG A 202 -8.37 22.55 -5.89
N ASP A 203 -7.45 23.23 -5.20
CA ASP A 203 -7.70 24.04 -4.01
C ASP A 203 -8.28 23.27 -2.82
N PHE A 204 -7.97 21.96 -2.72
CA PHE A 204 -8.23 21.22 -1.49
C PHE A 204 -7.13 21.47 -0.46
N LEU A 205 -7.51 21.68 0.79
CA LEU A 205 -6.62 21.83 1.92
C LEU A 205 -6.37 20.48 2.59
N GLU A 206 -5.12 20.03 2.67
CA GLU A 206 -4.75 18.88 3.51
C GLU A 206 -4.86 19.27 4.99
N VAL A 207 -5.59 18.49 5.77
CA VAL A 207 -5.80 18.73 7.20
C VAL A 207 -5.46 17.49 8.01
N GLU A 208 -5.26 17.67 9.30
CA GLU A 208 -5.09 16.58 10.27
C GLU A 208 -6.16 16.67 11.33
N THR A 209 -6.84 15.55 11.57
CA THR A 209 -7.84 15.40 12.63
C THR A 209 -7.37 14.36 13.66
N PRO A 210 -8.01 14.27 14.84
CA PRO A 210 -7.60 13.32 15.86
C PRO A 210 -7.59 11.87 15.37
N ILE A 211 -6.55 11.11 15.73
CA ILE A 211 -6.51 9.65 15.54
C ILE A 211 -7.23 8.93 16.67
N MET A 212 -7.21 9.49 17.88
CA MET A 212 -7.91 8.97 19.06
C MET A 212 -9.22 9.72 19.24
N HIS A 213 -10.33 9.01 19.11
CA HIS A 213 -11.67 9.54 19.21
C HIS A 213 -12.31 9.18 20.54
N SER A 214 -13.15 10.06 21.08
CA SER A 214 -14.02 9.76 22.22
C SER A 214 -15.20 8.87 21.83
N ILE A 215 -15.64 8.96 20.57
CA ILE A 215 -16.75 8.21 19.99
C ILE A 215 -16.27 7.63 18.65
N ALA A 216 -16.45 6.34 18.44
CA ALA A 216 -16.16 5.72 17.14
C ALA A 216 -17.32 6.00 16.16
N GLY A 217 -16.99 6.43 14.94
CA GLY A 217 -17.98 6.73 13.90
C GLY A 217 -17.36 7.05 12.56
N GLY A 218 -18.19 7.28 11.54
CA GLY A 218 -17.79 7.60 10.18
C GLY A 218 -17.60 6.37 9.26
N ALA A 219 -17.76 5.16 9.79
CA ALA A 219 -17.76 3.92 9.01
C ALA A 219 -18.48 2.81 9.80
N ALA A 220 -18.93 1.77 9.13
CA ALA A 220 -19.37 0.53 9.76
C ALA A 220 -18.14 -0.37 9.93
N ALA A 221 -17.56 -0.37 11.14
CA ALA A 221 -16.39 -1.17 11.47
C ALA A 221 -16.19 -1.26 13.00
N ARG A 222 -15.58 -2.35 13.45
CA ARG A 222 -15.24 -2.52 14.86
C ARG A 222 -13.98 -1.71 15.20
N PRO A 223 -14.00 -0.80 16.21
CA PRO A 223 -12.83 0.00 16.58
C PRO A 223 -11.84 -0.77 17.46
N PHE A 224 -10.56 -0.38 17.42
CA PHE A 224 -9.62 -0.67 18.51
C PHE A 224 -9.87 0.28 19.67
N ILE A 225 -9.82 -0.25 20.88
CA ILE A 225 -10.05 0.48 22.13
C ILE A 225 -8.71 0.75 22.79
N THR A 226 -8.52 1.98 23.30
CA THR A 226 -7.37 2.38 24.10
C THR A 226 -7.84 3.17 25.33
N TYR A 227 -6.90 3.51 26.24
CA TYR A 227 -7.24 4.19 27.46
C TYR A 227 -6.28 5.33 27.77
N HIS A 228 -6.84 6.51 28.07
CA HIS A 228 -6.06 7.69 28.44
C HIS A 228 -5.92 7.76 29.96
N ASN A 229 -4.79 7.30 30.49
CA ASN A 229 -4.57 7.17 31.93
C ASN A 229 -4.71 8.47 32.73
N ALA A 230 -4.21 9.59 32.19
CA ALA A 230 -4.25 10.87 32.91
C ALA A 230 -5.66 11.50 32.97
N LEU A 231 -6.51 11.20 32.01
CA LEU A 231 -7.89 11.69 31.96
C LEU A 231 -8.91 10.66 32.43
N ASP A 232 -8.44 9.46 32.76
CA ASP A 232 -9.28 8.33 33.23
C ASP A 232 -10.44 8.05 32.27
N MET A 233 -10.15 7.99 30.96
CA MET A 233 -11.17 7.83 29.93
C MET A 233 -10.79 6.83 28.85
N GLN A 234 -11.79 6.10 28.35
CA GLN A 234 -11.66 5.23 27.18
C GLN A 234 -11.67 6.08 25.91
N LEU A 235 -10.79 5.68 24.96
CA LEU A 235 -10.72 6.24 23.63
C LEU A 235 -10.75 5.14 22.59
N TYR A 236 -11.05 5.50 21.35
CA TYR A 236 -11.11 4.60 20.20
C TYR A 236 -10.11 5.07 19.15
N MET A 237 -9.37 4.13 18.56
CA MET A 237 -8.62 4.46 17.34
C MET A 237 -9.61 4.71 16.21
N ARG A 238 -9.43 5.79 15.45
CA ARG A 238 -10.36 6.18 14.39
C ARG A 238 -10.55 5.10 13.34
N ILE A 239 -11.79 4.82 12.99
CA ILE A 239 -12.18 3.93 11.89
C ILE A 239 -12.32 4.71 10.57
N ALA A 240 -12.55 6.03 10.66
CA ALA A 240 -12.62 7.01 9.58
C ALA A 240 -12.43 8.42 10.15
N PRO A 241 -11.89 9.40 9.42
CA PRO A 241 -11.86 10.82 9.82
C PRO A 241 -13.15 11.59 9.49
N GLU A 242 -14.11 11.00 8.81
CA GLU A 242 -15.33 11.57 8.22
C GLU A 242 -16.02 12.62 9.09
N LEU A 243 -16.41 12.28 10.33
CA LEU A 243 -17.22 13.16 11.17
C LEU A 243 -16.47 14.44 11.58
N TYR A 244 -15.13 14.39 11.67
CA TYR A 244 -14.31 15.57 11.92
C TYR A 244 -14.15 16.42 10.66
N LEU A 245 -13.98 15.82 9.49
CA LEU A 245 -13.86 16.55 8.23
C LEU A 245 -15.18 17.30 7.90
N LYS A 246 -16.34 16.70 8.14
CA LYS A 246 -17.63 17.37 8.01
C LYS A 246 -17.77 18.57 8.97
N ARG A 247 -17.26 18.48 10.21
CA ARG A 247 -17.23 19.63 11.14
C ARG A 247 -16.37 20.77 10.58
N LEU A 248 -15.29 20.50 9.84
CA LEU A 248 -14.50 21.53 9.17
C LEU A 248 -15.29 22.19 8.04
N ILE A 249 -16.08 21.43 7.28
CA ILE A 249 -16.98 21.98 6.26
C ILE A 249 -18.03 22.90 6.90
N VAL A 250 -18.66 22.50 8.01
CA VAL A 250 -19.56 23.36 8.80
C VAL A 250 -18.83 24.64 9.23
N GLY A 251 -17.54 24.51 9.59
CA GLY A 251 -16.69 25.64 9.97
C GLY A 251 -16.27 26.57 8.82
N GLY A 252 -16.70 26.29 7.56
CA GLY A 252 -16.45 27.14 6.40
C GLY A 252 -15.22 26.75 5.58
N MET A 253 -14.60 25.60 5.84
CA MET A 253 -13.53 25.05 4.99
C MET A 253 -14.17 24.27 3.83
N GLU A 254 -14.33 24.92 2.67
CA GLU A 254 -15.15 24.39 1.57
C GLU A 254 -14.56 23.15 0.88
N ARG A 255 -13.23 22.93 0.94
CA ARG A 255 -12.55 21.79 0.33
C ARG A 255 -11.45 21.32 1.25
N VAL A 256 -11.63 20.13 1.82
CA VAL A 256 -10.64 19.53 2.72
C VAL A 256 -10.39 18.08 2.34
N TYR A 257 -9.19 17.60 2.62
CA TYR A 257 -8.88 16.19 2.59
C TYR A 257 -7.91 15.80 3.70
N GLU A 258 -8.00 14.55 4.12
CA GLU A 258 -7.01 13.95 5.02
C GLU A 258 -6.51 12.63 4.44
N LEU A 259 -5.20 12.50 4.25
CA LEU A 259 -4.56 11.27 3.82
C LEU A 259 -3.81 10.67 5.01
N GLY A 260 -4.34 9.60 5.56
CA GLY A 260 -3.79 9.05 6.80
C GLY A 260 -4.16 7.60 7.08
N ARG A 261 -3.76 7.14 8.26
CA ARG A 261 -4.09 5.81 8.77
C ARG A 261 -5.45 5.80 9.44
N VAL A 262 -6.17 4.71 9.18
CA VAL A 262 -7.38 4.32 9.90
C VAL A 262 -7.21 2.90 10.44
N PHE A 263 -8.00 2.55 11.44
CA PHE A 263 -7.80 1.34 12.24
C PHE A 263 -9.13 0.61 12.38
N ARG A 264 -9.21 -0.62 11.88
CA ARG A 264 -10.40 -1.48 11.98
C ARG A 264 -10.01 -2.80 12.61
N ASN A 265 -10.68 -3.17 13.69
CA ASN A 265 -10.41 -4.40 14.44
C ASN A 265 -11.06 -5.60 13.78
N GLU A 266 -10.56 -5.91 12.60
CA GLU A 266 -11.04 -6.97 11.71
C GLU A 266 -9.98 -8.06 11.51
N GLY A 267 -10.32 -9.09 10.73
CA GLY A 267 -9.39 -10.16 10.37
C GLY A 267 -8.23 -9.68 9.50
N ILE A 268 -7.19 -10.50 9.41
CA ILE A 268 -6.02 -10.27 8.56
C ILE A 268 -6.07 -11.27 7.41
N ASP A 269 -6.15 -10.79 6.17
CA ASP A 269 -6.12 -11.59 4.96
C ASP A 269 -5.33 -10.91 3.83
N ILE A 270 -5.55 -11.31 2.58
CA ILE A 270 -4.90 -10.72 1.41
C ILE A 270 -5.48 -9.34 1.04
N LYS A 271 -6.72 -9.03 1.47
CA LYS A 271 -7.44 -7.79 1.18
C LYS A 271 -7.43 -6.82 2.37
N HIS A 272 -7.28 -7.32 3.61
CA HIS A 272 -7.48 -6.57 4.85
C HIS A 272 -6.24 -6.59 5.76
N ASN A 273 -5.92 -5.42 6.31
CA ASN A 273 -4.93 -5.22 7.36
C ASN A 273 -5.55 -4.32 8.44
N PRO A 274 -5.36 -4.58 9.74
CA PRO A 274 -6.03 -3.85 10.82
C PRO A 274 -5.80 -2.35 10.82
N GLU A 275 -4.69 -1.90 10.26
CA GLU A 275 -4.40 -0.51 9.94
C GLU A 275 -4.07 -0.37 8.47
N PHE A 276 -4.65 0.61 7.81
CA PHE A 276 -4.43 0.88 6.39
C PHE A 276 -4.49 2.37 6.10
N THR A 277 -4.03 2.76 4.91
CA THR A 277 -4.02 4.16 4.47
C THR A 277 -5.20 4.43 3.55
N MET A 278 -5.93 5.48 3.86
CA MET A 278 -6.95 6.02 2.97
C MET A 278 -6.79 7.54 2.82
N VAL A 279 -7.41 8.10 1.82
CA VAL A 279 -7.67 9.52 1.71
C VAL A 279 -9.17 9.74 1.77
N GLU A 280 -9.61 10.66 2.63
CA GLU A 280 -10.98 11.16 2.65
C GLU A 280 -11.01 12.61 2.21
N ILE A 281 -12.00 12.95 1.39
CA ILE A 281 -12.10 14.19 0.65
C ILE A 281 -13.52 14.72 0.79
N TYR A 282 -13.69 15.99 1.17
CA TYR A 282 -15.00 16.61 1.33
C TYR A 282 -15.00 17.94 0.58
N GLN A 283 -16.08 18.17 -0.19
CA GLN A 283 -16.25 19.38 -0.98
C GLN A 283 -17.66 19.93 -0.77
N ALA A 284 -17.74 21.16 -0.26
CA ALA A 284 -18.99 21.91 -0.19
C ALA A 284 -19.50 22.28 -1.58
N TYR A 285 -20.82 22.37 -1.72
CA TYR A 285 -21.53 22.71 -2.96
C TYR A 285 -21.27 21.73 -4.10
N ALA A 286 -21.04 20.45 -3.75
CA ALA A 286 -20.84 19.35 -4.67
C ALA A 286 -21.78 18.18 -4.32
N ASP A 287 -21.99 17.30 -5.27
CA ASP A 287 -22.77 16.09 -5.12
C ASP A 287 -21.92 14.81 -5.40
N TYR A 288 -22.53 13.65 -5.28
CA TYR A 288 -21.87 12.36 -5.53
C TYR A 288 -21.38 12.18 -6.98
N ASN A 289 -21.97 12.89 -7.97
CA ASN A 289 -21.51 12.84 -9.36
C ASN A 289 -20.17 13.59 -9.51
N ASP A 290 -19.99 14.72 -8.84
CA ASP A 290 -18.73 15.45 -8.81
C ASP A 290 -17.62 14.58 -8.23
N LEU A 291 -17.93 13.80 -7.18
CA LEU A 291 -16.97 12.91 -6.51
C LEU A 291 -16.63 11.66 -7.35
N MET A 292 -17.58 11.15 -8.16
CA MET A 292 -17.26 10.12 -9.16
C MET A 292 -16.26 10.66 -10.19
N HIS A 293 -16.44 11.87 -10.71
CA HIS A 293 -15.49 12.51 -11.64
C HIS A 293 -14.14 12.79 -10.98
N LEU A 294 -14.13 13.18 -9.70
CA LEU A 294 -12.88 13.36 -8.96
C LEU A 294 -12.14 12.03 -8.79
N THR A 295 -12.85 10.95 -8.49
CA THR A 295 -12.29 9.59 -8.40
C THR A 295 -11.64 9.17 -9.72
N GLU A 296 -12.37 9.28 -10.84
CA GLU A 296 -11.86 9.01 -12.19
C GLU A 296 -10.58 9.79 -12.45
N THR A 297 -10.56 11.07 -12.07
CA THR A 297 -9.40 11.95 -12.25
C THR A 297 -8.21 11.50 -11.40
N ILE A 298 -8.42 11.26 -10.13
CA ILE A 298 -7.34 10.84 -9.20
C ILE A 298 -6.69 9.54 -9.69
N VAL A 299 -7.51 8.54 -10.01
CA VAL A 299 -6.99 7.21 -10.38
C VAL A 299 -6.30 7.26 -11.74
N SER A 300 -6.95 7.82 -12.77
CA SER A 300 -6.41 7.83 -14.14
C SER A 300 -5.16 8.71 -14.27
N GLN A 301 -5.18 9.93 -13.69
CA GLN A 301 -4.03 10.84 -13.77
C GLN A 301 -2.84 10.32 -12.93
N THR A 302 -3.11 9.67 -11.80
CA THR A 302 -2.05 9.02 -11.01
C THR A 302 -1.42 7.87 -11.80
N ALA A 303 -2.21 7.00 -12.43
CA ALA A 303 -1.69 5.94 -13.29
C ALA A 303 -0.86 6.51 -14.45
N GLN A 304 -1.38 7.51 -15.18
CA GLN A 304 -0.66 8.16 -16.27
C GLN A 304 0.65 8.79 -15.80
N LYS A 305 0.67 9.45 -14.65
CA LYS A 305 1.85 10.13 -14.12
C LYS A 305 2.93 9.18 -13.64
N VAL A 306 2.53 8.09 -12.95
CA VAL A 306 3.47 7.18 -12.28
C VAL A 306 3.92 6.04 -13.20
N LEU A 307 3.03 5.56 -14.07
CA LEU A 307 3.28 4.42 -14.97
C LEU A 307 3.46 4.82 -16.43
N GLY A 308 3.06 6.05 -16.83
CA GLY A 308 3.05 6.52 -18.20
C GLY A 308 1.87 5.99 -19.02
N THR A 309 0.90 5.31 -18.41
CA THR A 309 -0.27 4.72 -19.07
C THR A 309 -1.47 4.67 -18.14
N MET A 310 -2.68 4.72 -18.69
CA MET A 310 -3.94 4.45 -18.00
C MET A 310 -4.40 3.00 -18.15
N LYS A 311 -3.73 2.20 -19.00
CA LYS A 311 -3.98 0.77 -19.13
C LYS A 311 -2.95 0.01 -18.32
N ILE A 312 -3.42 -0.75 -17.34
CA ILE A 312 -2.57 -1.53 -16.44
C ILE A 312 -2.84 -3.03 -16.64
N SER A 313 -1.86 -3.84 -16.30
CA SER A 313 -2.06 -5.28 -16.11
C SER A 313 -2.18 -5.55 -14.62
N TYR A 314 -3.21 -6.25 -14.20
CA TYR A 314 -3.39 -6.69 -12.83
C TYR A 314 -3.78 -8.18 -12.82
N GLU A 315 -2.94 -9.00 -12.17
CA GLU A 315 -3.07 -10.46 -12.16
C GLU A 315 -3.28 -11.08 -13.56
N GLY A 316 -2.58 -10.52 -14.56
CA GLY A 316 -2.64 -10.95 -15.96
C GLY A 316 -3.84 -10.45 -16.77
N GLN A 317 -4.73 -9.66 -16.17
CA GLN A 317 -5.86 -9.02 -16.85
C GLN A 317 -5.55 -7.56 -17.20
N GLU A 318 -5.92 -7.12 -18.41
CA GLU A 318 -5.86 -5.70 -18.79
C GLU A 318 -7.03 -4.96 -18.17
N ILE A 319 -6.70 -3.89 -17.42
CA ILE A 319 -7.66 -2.96 -16.81
C ILE A 319 -7.46 -1.60 -17.45
N ASP A 320 -8.50 -1.02 -18.02
CA ASP A 320 -8.48 0.32 -18.62
C ASP A 320 -9.07 1.34 -17.63
N LEU A 321 -8.20 2.16 -17.05
CA LEU A 321 -8.56 3.21 -16.08
C LEU A 321 -9.03 4.52 -16.76
N THR A 322 -9.13 4.55 -18.09
CA THR A 322 -9.51 5.74 -18.85
C THR A 322 -10.96 6.12 -18.57
N PRO A 323 -11.24 7.37 -18.15
CA PRO A 323 -12.62 7.84 -17.99
C PRO A 323 -13.36 7.95 -19.35
N PRO A 324 -14.72 7.85 -19.36
CA PRO A 324 -15.59 7.60 -18.21
C PRO A 324 -15.67 6.13 -17.86
N TRP A 325 -15.78 5.83 -16.54
CA TRP A 325 -16.01 4.48 -16.05
C TRP A 325 -17.46 4.03 -16.23
N ASN A 326 -17.70 2.72 -16.21
CA ASN A 326 -19.05 2.19 -16.23
C ASN A 326 -19.85 2.65 -15.02
N ARG A 327 -21.16 2.85 -15.18
CA ARG A 327 -22.09 3.21 -14.11
C ARG A 327 -23.31 2.32 -14.17
N MET A 328 -23.71 1.76 -13.04
CA MET A 328 -24.93 0.98 -12.86
C MET A 328 -25.50 1.25 -11.47
N THR A 329 -26.83 1.21 -11.32
CA THR A 329 -27.41 1.15 -9.99
C THR A 329 -27.22 -0.27 -9.38
N MET A 330 -27.26 -0.36 -8.05
CA MET A 330 -27.15 -1.67 -7.36
C MET A 330 -28.26 -2.62 -7.81
N ILE A 331 -29.51 -2.14 -7.96
CA ILE A 331 -30.64 -2.94 -8.42
C ILE A 331 -30.44 -3.43 -9.87
N GLU A 332 -30.00 -2.54 -10.79
CA GLU A 332 -29.68 -2.93 -12.17
C GLU A 332 -28.54 -3.96 -12.20
N ALA A 333 -27.54 -3.82 -11.37
CA ALA A 333 -26.43 -4.75 -11.29
C ALA A 333 -26.89 -6.15 -10.80
N VAL A 334 -27.67 -6.18 -9.73
CA VAL A 334 -28.28 -7.44 -9.23
C VAL A 334 -29.15 -8.07 -10.30
N ALA A 335 -30.05 -7.31 -10.92
CA ALA A 335 -30.93 -7.84 -11.99
C ALA A 335 -30.12 -8.40 -13.17
N LYS A 336 -29.08 -7.70 -13.61
CA LYS A 336 -28.21 -8.09 -14.72
C LYS A 336 -27.48 -9.42 -14.48
N TYR A 337 -26.94 -9.62 -13.29
CA TYR A 337 -26.09 -10.77 -13.01
C TYR A 337 -26.80 -11.95 -12.37
N THR A 338 -28.00 -11.75 -11.76
CA THR A 338 -28.75 -12.80 -11.09
C THR A 338 -30.08 -13.12 -11.76
N GLY A 339 -30.62 -12.21 -12.57
CA GLY A 339 -31.97 -12.28 -13.13
C GLY A 339 -33.07 -11.91 -12.12
N GLN A 340 -32.72 -11.46 -10.89
CA GLN A 340 -33.67 -11.02 -9.85
C GLN A 340 -33.77 -9.49 -9.88
N ASP A 341 -34.95 -8.98 -10.26
CA ASP A 341 -35.21 -7.54 -10.33
C ASP A 341 -35.94 -7.08 -9.07
N PHE A 342 -35.21 -6.36 -8.22
CA PHE A 342 -35.73 -5.78 -6.98
C PHE A 342 -36.42 -4.42 -7.18
N SER A 343 -36.61 -3.95 -8.42
CA SER A 343 -37.26 -2.67 -8.70
C SER A 343 -38.69 -2.65 -8.16
N GLY A 344 -38.97 -1.67 -7.29
CA GLY A 344 -40.32 -1.46 -6.72
C GLY A 344 -40.77 -2.50 -5.69
N ILE A 345 -39.91 -3.42 -5.26
CA ILE A 345 -40.22 -4.39 -4.21
C ILE A 345 -40.37 -3.64 -2.87
N LYS A 346 -41.52 -3.82 -2.22
CA LYS A 346 -41.86 -3.23 -0.91
C LYS A 346 -42.23 -4.28 0.14
N ASP A 347 -42.39 -5.53 -0.29
CA ASP A 347 -42.71 -6.65 0.58
C ASP A 347 -41.44 -7.42 0.95
N LEU A 348 -41.17 -7.50 2.26
CA LEU A 348 -39.97 -8.17 2.77
C LEU A 348 -39.95 -9.68 2.47
N ASP A 349 -41.12 -10.32 2.53
CA ASP A 349 -41.20 -11.77 2.24
C ASP A 349 -41.00 -12.06 0.74
N GLU A 350 -41.36 -11.13 -0.13
CA GLU A 350 -41.03 -11.20 -1.56
C GLU A 350 -39.52 -11.06 -1.78
N ALA A 351 -38.87 -10.06 -1.16
CA ALA A 351 -37.42 -9.87 -1.20
C ALA A 351 -36.66 -11.12 -0.71
N ARG A 352 -37.11 -11.73 0.38
CA ARG A 352 -36.56 -12.99 0.91
C ARG A 352 -36.66 -14.13 -0.08
N LYS A 353 -37.83 -14.31 -0.70
CA LYS A 353 -38.03 -15.37 -1.73
C LYS A 353 -37.10 -15.18 -2.93
N MET A 354 -36.85 -13.93 -3.32
CA MET A 354 -35.90 -13.60 -4.40
C MET A 354 -34.48 -13.97 -4.03
N ALA A 355 -34.06 -13.67 -2.81
CA ALA A 355 -32.73 -14.04 -2.29
C ALA A 355 -32.60 -15.59 -2.18
N ASP A 356 -33.61 -16.24 -1.64
CA ASP A 356 -33.67 -17.72 -1.55
C ASP A 356 -33.53 -18.38 -2.93
N ALA A 357 -34.19 -17.82 -3.97
CA ALA A 357 -34.13 -18.34 -5.34
C ALA A 357 -32.71 -18.35 -5.95
N ILE A 358 -31.80 -17.51 -5.43
CA ILE A 358 -30.40 -17.45 -5.85
C ILE A 358 -29.43 -17.87 -4.74
N ASN A 359 -29.94 -18.51 -3.68
CA ASN A 359 -29.18 -19.06 -2.55
C ASN A 359 -28.33 -18.03 -1.78
N VAL A 360 -28.81 -16.81 -1.62
CA VAL A 360 -28.14 -15.79 -0.82
C VAL A 360 -28.53 -15.92 0.65
N PRO A 361 -27.58 -16.10 1.57
CA PRO A 361 -27.86 -16.15 3.00
C PRO A 361 -28.21 -14.74 3.53
N TYR A 362 -29.15 -14.66 4.45
CA TYR A 362 -29.51 -13.42 5.13
C TYR A 362 -29.96 -13.67 6.58
N GLU A 363 -29.81 -12.69 7.44
CA GLU A 363 -30.29 -12.76 8.81
C GLU A 363 -31.79 -12.36 8.89
N LYS A 364 -32.45 -12.84 9.93
CA LYS A 364 -33.88 -12.52 10.16
C LYS A 364 -34.13 -11.04 10.37
N THR A 365 -33.14 -10.32 10.82
CA THR A 365 -33.13 -8.88 11.11
C THR A 365 -32.98 -8.02 9.86
N PHE A 366 -32.57 -8.61 8.71
CA PHE A 366 -32.36 -7.85 7.48
C PHE A 366 -33.68 -7.34 6.91
N GLY A 367 -33.70 -6.03 6.61
CA GLY A 367 -34.69 -5.41 5.77
C GLY A 367 -34.39 -5.63 4.27
N ILE A 368 -35.20 -5.03 3.41
CA ILE A 368 -35.09 -5.18 1.95
C ILE A 368 -33.73 -4.67 1.46
N GLY A 369 -33.25 -3.54 1.99
CA GLY A 369 -31.98 -2.95 1.60
C GLY A 369 -30.78 -3.84 1.91
N LYS A 370 -30.73 -4.42 3.10
CA LYS A 370 -29.66 -5.37 3.49
C LYS A 370 -29.72 -6.66 2.65
N ILE A 371 -30.92 -7.11 2.25
CA ILE A 371 -31.10 -8.28 1.35
C ILE A 371 -30.55 -7.96 -0.05
N ILE A 372 -30.87 -6.81 -0.62
CA ILE A 372 -30.35 -6.38 -1.93
C ILE A 372 -28.83 -6.32 -1.89
N ASN A 373 -28.26 -5.74 -0.82
CA ASN A 373 -26.81 -5.67 -0.64
C ASN A 373 -26.17 -7.08 -0.54
N ALA A 374 -26.78 -7.99 0.22
CA ALA A 374 -26.28 -9.36 0.30
C ALA A 374 -26.30 -10.07 -1.07
N CYS A 375 -27.35 -9.84 -1.89
CA CYS A 375 -27.41 -10.35 -3.26
C CYS A 375 -26.29 -9.74 -4.15
N PHE A 376 -25.98 -8.47 -3.95
CA PHE A 376 -24.92 -7.79 -4.66
C PHE A 376 -23.54 -8.35 -4.27
N GLU A 377 -23.23 -8.43 -2.99
CA GLU A 377 -21.95 -8.96 -2.49
C GLU A 377 -21.68 -10.40 -2.96
N GLU A 378 -22.69 -11.27 -2.90
CA GLU A 378 -22.55 -12.68 -3.23
C GLU A 378 -22.41 -12.96 -4.74
N HIS A 379 -23.11 -12.19 -5.60
CA HIS A 379 -23.23 -12.54 -7.01
C HIS A 379 -22.71 -11.50 -8.00
N VAL A 380 -22.53 -10.26 -7.59
CA VAL A 380 -22.20 -9.15 -8.50
C VAL A 380 -20.76 -8.69 -8.34
N GLU A 381 -20.28 -8.48 -7.11
CA GLU A 381 -18.97 -7.89 -6.84
C GLU A 381 -17.85 -8.58 -7.63
N GLU A 382 -17.81 -9.92 -7.61
CA GLU A 382 -16.80 -10.71 -8.34
C GLU A 382 -16.84 -10.58 -9.87
N LYS A 383 -17.92 -10.02 -10.43
CA LYS A 383 -18.06 -9.80 -11.89
C LYS A 383 -17.58 -8.42 -12.34
N LEU A 384 -17.29 -7.52 -11.42
CA LEU A 384 -16.89 -6.15 -11.70
C LEU A 384 -15.37 -6.05 -11.96
N ILE A 385 -14.93 -6.45 -13.15
CA ILE A 385 -13.51 -6.50 -13.52
C ILE A 385 -13.01 -5.12 -13.96
N GLN A 386 -13.70 -4.48 -14.90
CA GLN A 386 -13.35 -3.13 -15.38
C GLN A 386 -13.88 -2.07 -14.42
N PRO A 387 -13.25 -0.89 -14.35
CA PRO A 387 -13.68 0.20 -13.48
C PRO A 387 -15.17 0.49 -13.63
N THR A 388 -15.91 0.35 -12.53
CA THR A 388 -17.36 0.47 -12.51
C THR A 388 -17.82 1.13 -11.21
N PHE A 389 -18.66 2.15 -11.33
CA PHE A 389 -19.39 2.72 -10.20
C PHE A 389 -20.73 2.02 -10.04
N ILE A 390 -21.01 1.57 -8.84
CA ILE A 390 -22.32 1.10 -8.41
C ILE A 390 -22.97 2.23 -7.62
N THR A 391 -24.14 2.68 -8.04
CA THR A 391 -24.89 3.80 -7.46
C THR A 391 -26.21 3.35 -6.88
N GLY A 392 -26.93 4.24 -6.18
CA GLY A 392 -28.27 3.94 -5.66
C GLY A 392 -28.27 2.88 -4.57
N HIS A 393 -27.36 3.00 -3.62
CA HIS A 393 -27.31 2.11 -2.44
C HIS A 393 -28.52 2.30 -1.55
N PRO A 394 -29.06 1.23 -0.94
CA PRO A 394 -30.18 1.31 -0.01
C PRO A 394 -29.90 2.24 1.18
N LYS A 395 -30.91 3.01 1.60
CA LYS A 395 -30.85 3.86 2.78
C LYS A 395 -30.51 3.08 4.05
N GLU A 396 -31.00 1.85 4.17
CA GLU A 396 -30.79 0.97 5.32
C GLU A 396 -29.31 0.71 5.63
N ILE A 397 -28.45 0.70 4.61
CA ILE A 397 -26.99 0.48 4.74
C ILE A 397 -26.17 1.76 4.55
N SER A 398 -26.81 2.93 4.54
CA SER A 398 -26.17 4.22 4.20
C SER A 398 -26.54 5.32 5.20
N PRO A 399 -26.18 5.18 6.50
CA PRO A 399 -26.69 6.06 7.57
C PRO A 399 -26.21 7.50 7.48
N LEU A 400 -25.16 7.81 6.71
CA LEU A 400 -24.56 9.14 6.59
C LEU A 400 -24.80 9.79 5.22
N ALA A 401 -25.39 9.02 4.27
CA ALA A 401 -25.64 9.48 2.91
C ALA A 401 -27.04 10.10 2.77
N LYS A 402 -27.15 11.12 1.94
CA LYS A 402 -28.42 11.79 1.63
C LYS A 402 -29.32 10.87 0.82
N SER A 403 -30.62 10.81 1.18
CA SER A 403 -31.61 10.09 0.38
C SER A 403 -31.78 10.74 -0.99
N SER A 404 -32.00 9.92 -2.02
CA SER A 404 -32.30 10.41 -3.37
C SER A 404 -33.68 11.11 -3.40
N GLU A 405 -33.76 12.19 -4.18
CA GLU A 405 -35.03 12.89 -4.40
C GLU A 405 -36.04 12.03 -5.18
N ALA A 406 -35.53 11.13 -6.04
CA ALA A 406 -36.38 10.29 -6.87
C ALA A 406 -36.98 9.09 -6.11
N ASP A 407 -36.24 8.54 -5.16
CA ASP A 407 -36.68 7.41 -4.31
C ASP A 407 -36.05 7.53 -2.91
N PRO A 408 -36.81 7.84 -1.88
CA PRO A 408 -36.31 8.02 -0.52
C PRO A 408 -35.73 6.77 0.14
N GLU A 409 -35.97 5.57 -0.40
CA GLU A 409 -35.43 4.31 0.10
C GLU A 409 -34.00 4.03 -0.39
N ILE A 410 -33.53 4.80 -1.38
CA ILE A 410 -32.16 4.75 -1.87
C ILE A 410 -31.42 6.06 -1.56
N THR A 411 -30.10 6.03 -1.66
CA THR A 411 -29.24 7.17 -1.37
C THR A 411 -28.42 7.59 -2.57
N ASP A 412 -28.04 8.86 -2.62
CA ASP A 412 -27.08 9.43 -3.56
C ASP A 412 -25.66 9.00 -3.16
N ARG A 413 -25.40 7.69 -3.22
CA ARG A 413 -24.15 7.02 -2.85
C ARG A 413 -23.63 6.21 -4.02
N PHE A 414 -22.32 6.14 -4.14
CA PHE A 414 -21.65 5.24 -5.06
C PHE A 414 -20.50 4.50 -4.37
N GLU A 415 -20.23 3.32 -4.85
CA GLU A 415 -18.97 2.61 -4.62
C GLU A 415 -18.29 2.34 -5.96
N GLY A 416 -16.98 2.51 -6.01
CA GLY A 416 -16.17 2.24 -7.19
C GLY A 416 -15.45 0.90 -7.08
N PHE A 417 -15.59 0.06 -8.08
CA PHE A 417 -15.00 -1.28 -8.13
C PHE A 417 -13.99 -1.39 -9.27
N ILE A 418 -12.86 -2.03 -9.00
CA ILE A 418 -11.85 -2.46 -9.97
C ILE A 418 -11.44 -3.87 -9.62
N TYR A 419 -11.48 -4.79 -10.57
CA TYR A 419 -11.06 -6.18 -10.40
C TYR A 419 -11.68 -6.83 -9.14
N ALA A 420 -13.02 -6.79 -9.07
CA ALA A 420 -13.79 -7.36 -7.96
C ALA A 420 -13.38 -6.85 -6.57
N ARG A 421 -12.95 -5.60 -6.48
CA ARG A 421 -12.57 -4.97 -5.21
C ARG A 421 -13.06 -3.53 -5.19
N GLU A 422 -13.75 -3.17 -4.15
CA GLU A 422 -14.07 -1.77 -3.84
C GLU A 422 -12.77 -0.97 -3.67
N ILE A 423 -12.63 0.14 -4.41
CA ILE A 423 -11.51 1.08 -4.32
C ILE A 423 -11.91 2.37 -3.61
N CYS A 424 -13.17 2.75 -3.73
CA CYS A 424 -13.68 3.99 -3.16
C CYS A 424 -15.17 3.89 -2.81
N ASN A 425 -15.58 4.71 -1.85
CA ASN A 425 -16.97 4.93 -1.45
C ASN A 425 -17.20 6.44 -1.32
N GLY A 426 -18.28 6.94 -1.89
CA GLY A 426 -18.60 8.36 -1.83
C GLY A 426 -20.09 8.62 -1.95
N PHE A 427 -20.53 9.76 -1.44
CA PHE A 427 -21.95 10.13 -1.44
C PHE A 427 -22.18 11.64 -1.30
N SER A 428 -23.39 12.06 -1.65
CA SER A 428 -23.91 13.35 -1.18
C SER A 428 -24.19 13.23 0.31
N GLU A 429 -23.61 14.12 1.11
CA GLU A 429 -23.68 14.07 2.54
C GLU A 429 -25.08 14.36 3.08
N LEU A 430 -25.54 13.58 4.06
CA LEU A 430 -26.74 13.89 4.78
C LEU A 430 -26.51 15.17 5.60
N ASN A 431 -27.24 16.23 5.26
CA ASN A 431 -27.10 17.55 5.85
C ASN A 431 -28.36 18.00 6.65
N ASP A 432 -29.34 17.11 6.81
CA ASP A 432 -30.50 17.29 7.69
C ASP A 432 -30.18 16.74 9.09
N PRO A 433 -30.06 17.61 10.12
CA PRO A 433 -29.71 17.15 11.47
C PRO A 433 -30.84 16.31 12.12
N ILE A 434 -32.10 16.46 11.68
CA ILE A 434 -33.23 15.71 12.22
C ILE A 434 -33.16 14.26 11.69
N ASP A 435 -33.08 14.10 10.37
CA ASP A 435 -32.89 12.75 9.72
C ASP A 435 -31.62 12.08 10.25
N GLN A 436 -30.50 12.83 10.40
CA GLN A 436 -29.27 12.27 10.92
C GLN A 436 -29.41 11.73 12.34
N ARG A 437 -30.09 12.44 13.22
CA ARG A 437 -30.37 12.01 14.59
C ARG A 437 -31.22 10.73 14.61
N GLU A 438 -32.27 10.68 13.79
CA GLU A 438 -33.13 9.48 13.66
C GLU A 438 -32.35 8.27 13.19
N ARG A 439 -31.46 8.43 12.18
CA ARG A 439 -30.62 7.34 11.69
C ARG A 439 -29.59 6.88 12.72
N PHE A 440 -28.97 7.79 13.46
CA PHE A 440 -28.08 7.40 14.55
C PHE A 440 -28.82 6.67 15.68
N GLN A 441 -30.04 7.10 16.02
CA GLN A 441 -30.85 6.39 16.99
C GLN A 441 -31.13 4.94 16.55
N LYS A 442 -31.43 4.74 15.28
CA LYS A 442 -31.60 3.39 14.71
C LYS A 442 -30.32 2.56 14.79
N GLN A 443 -29.16 3.15 14.49
CA GLN A 443 -27.86 2.47 14.61
C GLN A 443 -27.56 2.09 16.08
N VAL A 444 -27.92 2.91 17.05
CA VAL A 444 -27.79 2.59 18.49
C VAL A 444 -28.68 1.40 18.87
N GLU A 445 -29.89 1.31 18.32
CA GLU A 445 -30.79 0.16 18.51
C GLU A 445 -30.20 -1.11 17.89
N ASP A 446 -29.69 -1.03 16.67
CA ASP A 446 -29.04 -2.16 15.98
C ASP A 446 -27.80 -2.64 16.77
N ARG A 447 -27.01 -1.72 17.32
CA ARG A 447 -25.88 -2.02 18.20
C ARG A 447 -26.33 -2.72 19.49
N ALA A 448 -27.41 -2.27 20.11
CA ALA A 448 -27.98 -2.90 21.29
C ALA A 448 -28.54 -4.32 20.97
N ALA A 449 -28.92 -4.56 19.71
CA ALA A 449 -29.36 -5.86 19.23
C ALA A 449 -28.21 -6.80 18.86
N GLY A 450 -26.93 -6.34 18.93
CA GLY A 450 -25.72 -7.15 18.72
C GLY A 450 -24.89 -6.81 17.50
N ASP A 451 -25.22 -5.76 16.75
CA ASP A 451 -24.42 -5.27 15.64
C ASP A 451 -23.26 -4.40 16.16
N ASP A 452 -22.10 -5.01 16.41
CA ASP A 452 -20.90 -4.33 16.94
C ASP A 452 -20.29 -3.30 15.97
N GLU A 453 -20.69 -3.31 14.70
CA GLU A 453 -20.22 -2.38 13.66
C GLU A 453 -21.12 -1.17 13.48
N ALA A 454 -22.34 -1.20 14.02
CA ALA A 454 -23.27 -0.08 13.97
C ALA A 454 -22.71 1.15 14.70
N HIS A 455 -23.07 2.35 14.20
CA HIS A 455 -22.59 3.63 14.72
C HIS A 455 -23.02 3.88 16.17
N MET A 456 -22.18 4.61 16.90
CA MET A 456 -22.53 5.21 18.19
C MET A 456 -23.23 6.56 17.97
N MET A 457 -24.04 7.00 18.96
CA MET A 457 -24.57 8.35 18.96
C MET A 457 -23.43 9.37 19.14
N ASP A 458 -23.35 10.34 18.24
CA ASP A 458 -22.45 11.50 18.35
C ASP A 458 -23.29 12.78 18.37
N ASP A 459 -23.71 13.19 19.59
CA ASP A 459 -24.54 14.39 19.79
C ASP A 459 -23.82 15.66 19.39
N ASP A 460 -22.50 15.73 19.52
CA ASP A 460 -21.71 16.89 19.09
C ASP A 460 -21.68 17.03 17.56
N PHE A 461 -21.61 15.90 16.84
CA PHE A 461 -21.72 15.93 15.38
C PHE A 461 -23.11 16.38 14.92
N VAL A 462 -24.18 15.86 15.54
CA VAL A 462 -25.54 16.32 15.23
C VAL A 462 -25.68 17.82 15.53
N THR A 463 -25.16 18.30 16.67
CA THR A 463 -25.13 19.73 16.98
C THR A 463 -24.35 20.53 15.92
N ALA A 464 -23.25 20.03 15.41
CA ALA A 464 -22.53 20.69 14.32
C ALA A 464 -23.40 20.82 13.06
N LEU A 465 -24.19 19.79 12.70
CA LEU A 465 -25.13 19.86 11.58
C LEU A 465 -26.25 20.90 11.82
N GLU A 466 -26.68 21.12 13.08
CA GLU A 466 -27.67 22.14 13.42
C GLU A 466 -27.15 23.57 13.15
N TYR A 467 -25.84 23.80 13.12
CA TYR A 467 -25.24 25.06 12.64
C TYR A 467 -25.27 25.22 11.11
N GLY A 468 -25.56 24.16 10.38
CA GLY A 468 -25.71 24.15 8.93
C GLY A 468 -24.53 23.54 8.21
N LEU A 469 -24.69 22.31 7.73
CA LEU A 469 -23.77 21.71 6.73
C LEU A 469 -24.29 22.10 5.34
N PRO A 470 -23.49 22.80 4.51
CA PRO A 470 -23.88 23.06 3.12
C PRO A 470 -24.05 21.74 2.35
N PRO A 471 -24.76 21.72 1.21
CA PRO A 471 -24.69 20.57 0.31
C PRO A 471 -23.24 20.18 0.07
N THR A 472 -22.87 18.95 0.38
CA THR A 472 -21.47 18.50 0.40
C THR A 472 -21.37 17.11 -0.23
N GLY A 473 -20.37 16.92 -1.07
CA GLY A 473 -19.95 15.59 -1.52
C GLY A 473 -18.78 15.09 -0.71
N GLY A 474 -18.83 13.83 -0.28
CA GLY A 474 -17.76 13.13 0.44
C GLY A 474 -17.27 11.91 -0.32
N LEU A 475 -15.98 11.59 -0.18
CA LEU A 475 -15.31 10.50 -0.89
C LEU A 475 -14.18 9.91 -0.05
N GLY A 476 -14.19 8.61 0.14
CA GLY A 476 -13.07 7.84 0.66
C GLY A 476 -12.43 6.98 -0.41
N ILE A 477 -11.09 7.03 -0.56
CA ILE A 477 -10.33 6.16 -1.47
C ILE A 477 -9.30 5.36 -0.67
N GLY A 478 -9.32 4.04 -0.83
CA GLY A 478 -8.32 3.14 -0.25
C GLY A 478 -6.98 3.26 -0.95
N ILE A 479 -6.02 3.94 -0.35
CA ILE A 479 -4.68 4.17 -0.94
C ILE A 479 -3.92 2.85 -1.10
N ASP A 480 -4.01 1.94 -0.14
CA ASP A 480 -3.34 0.64 -0.25
C ASP A 480 -3.88 -0.17 -1.43
N ARG A 481 -5.19 -0.18 -1.65
CA ARG A 481 -5.83 -0.83 -2.83
C ARG A 481 -5.40 -0.16 -4.14
N LEU A 482 -5.38 1.17 -4.20
CA LEU A 482 -4.88 1.91 -5.37
C LEU A 482 -3.43 1.52 -5.69
N VAL A 483 -2.57 1.43 -4.68
CA VAL A 483 -1.18 0.98 -4.86
C VAL A 483 -1.13 -0.46 -5.34
N MET A 484 -1.95 -1.37 -4.81
CA MET A 484 -2.00 -2.77 -5.25
C MET A 484 -2.28 -2.85 -6.76
N PHE A 485 -3.28 -2.14 -7.26
CA PHE A 485 -3.61 -2.12 -8.70
C PHE A 485 -2.48 -1.56 -9.54
N LEU A 486 -1.90 -0.42 -9.15
CA LEU A 486 -0.87 0.26 -9.92
C LEU A 486 0.52 -0.41 -9.84
N THR A 487 0.70 -1.40 -8.96
CA THR A 487 1.96 -2.15 -8.81
C THR A 487 1.83 -3.65 -9.07
N ASP A 488 0.66 -4.09 -9.55
CA ASP A 488 0.36 -5.52 -9.77
C ASP A 488 0.65 -6.38 -8.52
N SER A 489 0.18 -5.90 -7.36
CA SER A 489 0.37 -6.57 -6.07
C SER A 489 -0.93 -7.24 -5.62
N SER A 490 -0.93 -8.57 -5.50
CA SER A 490 -2.15 -9.35 -5.18
C SER A 490 -2.58 -9.24 -3.71
N SER A 491 -1.65 -8.89 -2.81
CA SER A 491 -1.91 -8.78 -1.37
C SER A 491 -1.61 -7.39 -0.83
N ILE A 492 -2.48 -6.91 0.07
CA ILE A 492 -2.27 -5.64 0.79
C ILE A 492 -0.94 -5.65 1.59
N ARG A 493 -0.47 -6.82 2.02
CA ARG A 493 0.81 -7.00 2.72
C ARG A 493 2.02 -6.73 1.83
N ASP A 494 1.88 -6.82 0.51
CA ASP A 494 2.96 -6.51 -0.42
C ASP A 494 3.22 -5.00 -0.53
N VAL A 495 2.19 -4.18 -0.28
CA VAL A 495 2.25 -2.73 -0.39
C VAL A 495 2.37 -2.00 0.95
N ILE A 496 2.37 -2.71 2.07
CA ILE A 496 2.63 -2.20 3.42
C ILE A 496 4.04 -2.63 3.83
N PHE A 497 4.89 -1.69 4.30
CA PHE A 497 6.26 -2.02 4.69
C PHE A 497 6.33 -3.10 5.78
N PHE A 498 5.57 -2.91 6.85
CA PHE A 498 5.52 -3.81 7.99
C PHE A 498 4.06 -4.15 8.30
N PRO A 499 3.48 -5.15 7.59
CA PRO A 499 2.11 -5.57 7.84
C PRO A 499 2.00 -6.30 9.18
N HIS A 500 0.82 -6.25 9.78
CA HIS A 500 0.55 -7.08 10.96
C HIS A 500 0.63 -8.57 10.62
N MET A 501 1.29 -9.31 11.47
CA MET A 501 1.50 -10.75 11.32
C MET A 501 1.09 -11.47 12.61
N ARG A 502 0.49 -12.64 12.47
CA ARG A 502 0.25 -13.52 13.64
C ARG A 502 1.58 -13.87 14.30
N HIS A 503 1.58 -14.01 15.63
CA HIS A 503 2.74 -14.55 16.31
C HIS A 503 3.09 -15.93 15.75
N LYS A 504 4.39 -16.20 15.59
CA LYS A 504 4.81 -17.59 15.30
C LYS A 504 4.39 -18.44 16.49
N VAL A 505 3.60 -19.46 16.24
CA VAL A 505 3.39 -20.52 17.21
C VAL A 505 4.76 -21.22 17.34
N GLN A 506 5.36 -21.15 18.53
CA GLN A 506 6.63 -21.80 18.86
C GLN A 506 6.43 -23.31 18.88
#